data_363c28c6fc1abfecbff1e4841d3aa80d
#
_entry.id   363c28c6fc1abfecbff1e4841d3aa80d
#
_cell.length_a   1.000
_cell.length_b   1.000
_cell.length_c   1.000
_cell.angle_alpha   90.00
_cell.angle_beta   90.00
_cell.angle_gamma   90.00
#
_symmetry.space_group_name_H-M   'P 1'
#
loop_
_entity.id
_entity.type
_entity.pdbx_description
1 polymer ?
#
loop_
_entity_poly.entity_id
_entity_poly.type
_entity_poly.pdbx_seq_one_letter_code
_entity_poly.pdbx_strand_id
1 'polypeptide(L)'
;MVSDLINGISNALYTNFEGVDIYSESIEQGFSEPCFFVVTLNSSETPLLGVRALRTVDFNVQYFPSNKHAENAEIEAVAAKLYGVLRRITLLTGDSVNGMNLHHETQDGVLHFFVKYRAVIYYPVEPVETQGSFSHSVGVNND
;
A
#
# COMPACT_ATOMS: atom_id res chain seq x y z
N MET A 1 -9.92 -0.17 0.21
CA MET A 1 -8.78 -1.03 0.56
C MET A 1 -7.45 -0.42 0.16
N VAL A 2 -7.27 -0.09 -1.13
CA VAL A 2 -5.99 0.51 -1.56
C VAL A 2 -5.75 1.85 -0.88
N SER A 3 -6.77 2.69 -0.76
CA SER A 3 -6.63 3.97 -0.08
C SER A 3 -6.28 3.81 1.39
N ASP A 4 -6.79 2.77 2.05
CA ASP A 4 -6.45 2.50 3.43
C ASP A 4 -4.98 2.13 3.58
N LEU A 5 -4.46 1.35 2.64
CA LEU A 5 -3.05 0.98 2.63
C LEU A 5 -2.17 2.18 2.36
N ILE A 6 -2.56 3.03 1.41
CA ILE A 6 -1.82 4.26 1.11
C ILE A 6 -1.77 5.15 2.35
N ASN A 7 -2.89 5.31 3.04
CA ASN A 7 -2.94 6.09 4.26
C ASN A 7 -2.04 5.49 5.34
N GLY A 8 -2.05 4.17 5.49
CA GLY A 8 -1.19 3.48 6.45
C GLY A 8 0.29 3.69 6.15
N ILE A 9 0.66 3.55 4.88
CA ILE A 9 2.04 3.79 4.44
C ILE A 9 2.43 5.24 4.69
N SER A 10 1.58 6.18 4.26
CA SER A 10 1.87 7.61 4.40
C SER A 10 2.03 8.01 5.85
N ASN A 11 1.19 7.47 6.71
CA ASN A 11 1.26 7.77 8.14
C ASN A 11 2.53 7.20 8.77
N ALA A 12 2.92 6.00 8.37
CA ALA A 12 4.16 5.40 8.84
C ALA A 12 5.38 6.21 8.41
N LEU A 13 5.36 6.70 7.17
CA LEU A 13 6.44 7.56 6.68
C LEU A 13 6.47 8.89 7.40
N TYR A 14 5.31 9.51 7.59
CA TYR A 14 5.21 10.80 8.26
C TYR A 14 5.75 10.72 9.68
N THR A 15 5.42 9.65 10.38
CA THR A 15 5.82 9.46 11.78
C THR A 15 7.33 9.23 11.92
N ASN A 16 7.94 8.58 10.94
CA ASN A 16 9.32 8.12 11.04
C ASN A 16 10.33 8.98 10.28
N PHE A 17 9.90 9.87 9.41
CA PHE A 17 10.80 10.71 8.62
C PHE A 17 10.35 12.16 8.72
N GLU A 18 10.98 12.91 9.62
CA GLU A 18 10.64 14.32 9.83
C GLU A 18 11.10 15.17 8.66
N GLY A 19 10.28 16.14 8.29
CA GLY A 19 10.66 17.12 7.29
C GLY A 19 10.68 16.61 5.87
N VAL A 20 10.09 15.45 5.62
CA VAL A 20 10.04 14.85 4.29
C VAL A 20 8.60 14.87 3.80
N ASP A 21 8.38 15.51 2.66
CA ASP A 21 7.04 15.56 2.07
C ASP A 21 6.66 14.21 1.50
N ILE A 22 5.38 13.89 1.57
CA ILE A 22 4.86 12.59 1.13
C ILE A 22 3.75 12.84 0.12
N TYR A 23 3.90 12.26 -1.06
CA TYR A 23 2.92 12.39 -2.14
C TYR A 23 2.38 11.00 -2.48
N SER A 24 1.09 10.90 -2.71
CA SER A 24 0.48 9.63 -3.09
C SER A 24 0.21 9.51 -4.59
N GLU A 25 0.59 10.53 -5.35
CA GLU A 25 0.45 10.52 -6.80
C GLU A 25 1.70 11.14 -7.39
N SER A 26 2.02 10.75 -8.62
CA SER A 26 3.15 11.33 -9.33
C SER A 26 2.84 12.78 -9.68
N ILE A 27 3.77 13.65 -9.34
CA ILE A 27 3.70 15.07 -9.70
C ILE A 27 4.90 15.34 -10.57
N GLU A 28 4.67 15.80 -11.79
CA GLU A 28 5.76 16.01 -12.72
C GLU A 28 6.61 17.22 -12.35
N GLN A 29 5.99 18.23 -11.75
CA GLN A 29 6.68 19.46 -11.39
C GLN A 29 6.19 19.91 -10.02
N GLY A 30 7.00 20.73 -9.36
CA GLY A 30 6.57 21.40 -8.15
C GLY A 30 6.67 20.58 -6.87
N PHE A 31 7.31 19.41 -6.92
CA PHE A 31 7.52 18.67 -5.69
C PHE A 31 8.82 19.13 -5.02
N SER A 32 8.85 19.05 -3.71
CA SER A 32 9.99 19.46 -2.89
C SER A 32 10.80 18.25 -2.47
N GLU A 33 12.11 18.33 -2.63
CA GLU A 33 13.02 17.26 -2.17
C GLU A 33 13.59 17.68 -0.82
N PRO A 34 13.78 16.74 0.12
CA PRO A 34 13.52 15.30 -0.02
C PRO A 34 12.03 14.99 0.05
N CYS A 35 11.61 13.94 -0.63
CA CYS A 35 10.21 13.57 -0.60
C CYS A 35 10.01 12.10 -0.91
N PHE A 36 8.85 11.57 -0.53
CA PHE A 36 8.42 10.24 -0.88
C PHE A 36 7.26 10.30 -1.85
N PHE A 37 7.22 9.37 -2.77
CA PHE A 37 6.04 9.12 -3.60
C PHE A 37 5.58 7.70 -3.32
N VAL A 38 4.31 7.54 -3.00
CA VAL A 38 3.71 6.21 -2.79
C VAL A 38 2.93 5.84 -4.03
N VAL A 39 3.45 4.88 -4.78
CA VAL A 39 2.89 4.50 -6.07
C VAL A 39 2.32 3.08 -5.98
N THR A 40 1.06 2.92 -6.38
CA THR A 40 0.45 1.60 -6.44
C THR A 40 0.84 0.95 -7.78
N LEU A 41 1.43 -0.23 -7.70
CA LEU A 41 1.85 -0.93 -8.90
C LEU A 41 0.78 -1.87 -9.41
N ASN A 42 0.23 -2.67 -8.51
CA ASN A 42 -0.63 -3.74 -8.93
C ASN A 42 -1.50 -4.18 -7.76
N SER A 43 -2.69 -4.61 -8.07
CA SER A 43 -3.65 -5.04 -7.07
C SER A 43 -4.38 -6.25 -7.61
N SER A 44 -4.51 -7.27 -6.79
CA SER A 44 -5.21 -8.48 -7.18
C SER A 44 -6.06 -8.99 -6.02
N GLU A 45 -6.98 -9.87 -6.34
CA GLU A 45 -7.88 -10.39 -5.34
C GLU A 45 -8.17 -11.86 -5.62
N THR A 46 -8.12 -12.66 -4.57
CA THR A 46 -8.44 -14.09 -4.65
C THR A 46 -9.65 -14.35 -3.75
N PRO A 47 -10.75 -14.86 -4.30
CA PRO A 47 -11.90 -15.21 -3.47
C PRO A 47 -11.55 -16.28 -2.44
N LEU A 48 -12.09 -16.15 -1.25
CA LEU A 48 -12.00 -17.15 -0.20
C LEU A 48 -13.40 -17.68 0.07
N LEU A 49 -13.53 -18.52 1.06
CA LEU A 49 -14.82 -19.08 1.40
C LEU A 49 -15.77 -17.99 1.89
N GLY A 50 -17.03 -18.07 1.49
CA GLY A 50 -18.07 -17.13 1.91
C GLY A 50 -17.90 -15.77 1.27
N VAL A 51 -18.01 -14.75 2.10
CA VAL A 51 -17.95 -13.36 1.63
C VAL A 51 -16.55 -12.78 1.71
N ARG A 52 -15.55 -13.60 1.98
CA ARG A 52 -14.19 -13.14 2.17
C ARG A 52 -13.40 -13.19 0.87
N ALA A 53 -12.42 -12.33 0.77
CA ALA A 53 -11.47 -12.34 -0.33
C ALA A 53 -10.11 -11.90 0.21
N LEU A 54 -9.06 -12.38 -0.44
CA LEU A 54 -7.69 -11.98 -0.11
C LEU A 54 -7.24 -10.95 -1.14
N ARG A 55 -7.05 -9.73 -0.67
CA ARG A 55 -6.58 -8.63 -1.52
C ARG A 55 -5.08 -8.47 -1.34
N THR A 56 -4.36 -8.41 -2.45
CA THR A 56 -2.92 -8.22 -2.45
C THR A 56 -2.59 -6.98 -3.26
N VAL A 57 -1.80 -6.08 -2.68
CA VAL A 57 -1.45 -4.82 -3.34
C VAL A 57 0.05 -4.62 -3.26
N ASP A 58 0.68 -4.33 -4.41
CA ASP A 58 2.10 -4.04 -4.50
C ASP A 58 2.31 -2.55 -4.60
N PHE A 59 3.25 -2.03 -3.82
CA PHE A 59 3.59 -0.61 -3.82
C PHE A 59 5.06 -0.41 -4.14
N ASN A 60 5.33 0.71 -4.79
CA ASN A 60 6.67 1.25 -4.96
C ASN A 60 6.71 2.57 -4.19
N VAL A 61 7.48 2.59 -3.10
CA VAL A 61 7.68 3.82 -2.32
C VAL A 61 8.99 4.41 -2.81
N GLN A 62 8.90 5.54 -3.49
CA GLN A 62 10.07 6.19 -4.07
C GLN A 62 10.55 7.29 -3.15
N TYR A 63 11.86 7.43 -3.03
CA TYR A 63 12.46 8.48 -2.24
C TYR A 63 13.40 9.30 -3.10
N PHE A 64 13.16 10.60 -3.15
CA PHE A 64 14.01 11.56 -3.85
C PHE A 64 14.90 12.24 -2.83
N PRO A 65 16.22 12.05 -2.91
CA PRO A 65 17.12 12.56 -1.86
C PRO A 65 17.29 14.07 -1.92
N SER A 66 17.70 14.63 -0.77
CA SER A 66 17.93 16.06 -0.66
C SER A 66 19.34 16.45 -1.10
N ASN A 67 20.30 15.55 -0.93
CA ASN A 67 21.69 15.87 -1.15
C ASN A 67 22.25 15.08 -2.34
N LYS A 68 22.41 15.75 -3.45
CA LYS A 68 22.87 15.09 -4.67
C LYS A 68 24.34 14.69 -4.63
N HIS A 69 25.11 15.26 -3.72
CA HIS A 69 26.52 14.88 -3.58
C HIS A 69 26.74 13.66 -2.70
N ALA A 70 25.79 13.40 -1.80
CA ALA A 70 25.86 12.24 -0.91
C ALA A 70 24.61 11.37 -1.06
N GLU A 71 24.03 11.36 -2.24
CA GLU A 71 22.74 10.67 -2.47
C GLU A 71 22.81 9.19 -2.16
N ASN A 72 23.91 8.51 -2.47
CA ASN A 72 24.00 7.08 -2.22
C ASN A 72 23.98 6.77 -0.73
N ALA A 73 24.68 7.55 0.08
CA ALA A 73 24.68 7.34 1.52
C ALA A 73 23.29 7.66 2.10
N GLU A 74 22.68 8.74 1.63
CA GLU A 74 21.35 9.13 2.07
C GLU A 74 20.32 8.06 1.69
N ILE A 75 20.37 7.58 0.46
CA ILE A 75 19.45 6.56 -0.04
C ILE A 75 19.57 5.27 0.74
N GLU A 76 20.81 4.81 0.99
CA GLU A 76 21.01 3.57 1.72
C GLU A 76 20.55 3.68 3.17
N ALA A 77 20.73 4.85 3.79
CA ALA A 77 20.24 5.08 5.15
C ALA A 77 18.72 5.04 5.19
N VAL A 78 18.06 5.67 4.22
CA VAL A 78 16.60 5.67 4.14
C VAL A 78 16.09 4.27 3.86
N ALA A 79 16.73 3.55 2.94
CA ALA A 79 16.32 2.19 2.60
C ALA A 79 16.40 1.27 3.83
N ALA A 80 17.50 1.36 4.58
CA ALA A 80 17.67 0.55 5.79
C ALA A 80 16.54 0.81 6.78
N LYS A 81 16.15 2.07 6.93
CA LYS A 81 15.06 2.44 7.85
C LYS A 81 13.71 1.97 7.33
N LEU A 82 13.50 2.02 6.02
CA LEU A 82 12.22 1.63 5.42
C LEU A 82 11.90 0.15 5.64
N TYR A 83 12.91 -0.71 5.72
CA TYR A 83 12.64 -2.13 6.01
C TYR A 83 11.94 -2.30 7.35
N GLY A 84 12.30 -1.49 8.34
CA GLY A 84 11.63 -1.53 9.63
C GLY A 84 10.29 -0.81 9.64
N VAL A 85 10.22 0.34 8.98
CA VAL A 85 9.03 1.20 8.97
C VAL A 85 7.87 0.54 8.21
N LEU A 86 8.16 -0.05 7.06
CA LEU A 86 7.13 -0.60 6.18
C LEU A 86 6.88 -2.09 6.40
N ARG A 87 7.64 -2.71 7.27
CA ARG A 87 7.46 -4.11 7.60
C ARG A 87 6.05 -4.38 8.13
N ARG A 88 5.50 -3.42 8.86
CA ARG A 88 4.17 -3.54 9.44
C ARG A 88 3.57 -2.16 9.53
N ILE A 89 2.41 -1.97 8.93
CA ILE A 89 1.72 -0.69 8.98
C ILE A 89 0.40 -0.85 9.70
N THR A 90 -0.07 0.26 10.29
CA THR A 90 -1.35 0.30 10.98
C THR A 90 -2.31 1.14 10.16
N LEU A 91 -3.48 0.59 9.89
CA LEU A 91 -4.52 1.28 9.14
C LEU A 91 -5.33 2.16 10.07
N LEU A 92 -6.12 3.06 9.49
CA LEU A 92 -6.98 3.95 10.27
C LEU A 92 -7.99 3.17 11.12
N THR A 93 -8.35 1.98 10.69
CA THR A 93 -9.25 1.11 11.46
C THR A 93 -8.60 0.56 12.71
N GLY A 94 -7.28 0.70 12.85
CA GLY A 94 -6.52 0.11 13.94
C GLY A 94 -5.92 -1.24 13.60
N ASP A 95 -6.31 -1.82 12.48
CA ASP A 95 -5.75 -3.10 12.04
C ASP A 95 -4.33 -2.94 11.56
N SER A 96 -3.51 -3.96 11.79
CA SER A 96 -2.13 -3.98 11.32
C SER A 96 -2.00 -4.94 10.16
N VAL A 97 -1.17 -4.57 9.20
CA VAL A 97 -0.90 -5.39 8.02
C VAL A 97 0.60 -5.55 7.89
N ASN A 98 1.04 -6.78 7.63
CA ASN A 98 2.46 -7.08 7.48
C ASN A 98 2.88 -6.92 6.02
N GLY A 99 4.05 -6.30 5.83
CA GLY A 99 4.65 -6.18 4.51
C GLY A 99 5.38 -7.47 4.14
N MET A 100 5.39 -7.75 2.85
CA MET A 100 6.02 -8.95 2.30
C MET A 100 6.88 -8.56 1.10
N ASN A 101 7.87 -9.38 0.81
CA ASN A 101 8.75 -9.18 -0.35
C ASN A 101 9.40 -7.81 -0.38
N LEU A 102 9.84 -7.34 0.80
CA LEU A 102 10.48 -6.04 0.88
C LEU A 102 11.85 -6.09 0.21
N HIS A 103 12.06 -5.20 -0.72
CA HIS A 103 13.33 -5.07 -1.41
C HIS A 103 13.45 -3.67 -1.99
N HIS A 104 14.67 -3.29 -2.35
CA HIS A 104 14.88 -1.95 -2.91
C HIS A 104 15.93 -1.98 -4.00
N GLU A 105 15.88 -0.95 -4.83
CA GLU A 105 16.92 -0.69 -5.82
C GLU A 105 17.02 0.81 -6.02
N THR A 106 18.17 1.26 -6.51
CA THR A 106 18.39 2.65 -6.84
C THR A 106 18.50 2.79 -8.34
N GLN A 107 17.77 3.74 -8.90
CA GLN A 107 17.76 3.99 -10.32
C GLN A 107 17.74 5.49 -10.57
N ASP A 108 18.73 5.99 -11.31
CA ASP A 108 18.83 7.41 -11.65
C ASP A 108 18.77 8.33 -10.42
N GLY A 109 19.44 7.92 -9.33
CA GLY A 109 19.49 8.73 -8.11
C GLY A 109 18.21 8.72 -7.30
N VAL A 110 17.29 7.83 -7.60
CA VAL A 110 16.03 7.70 -6.88
C VAL A 110 15.95 6.33 -6.24
N LEU A 111 15.57 6.28 -4.99
CA LEU A 111 15.34 5.01 -4.30
C LEU A 111 13.97 4.48 -4.68
N HIS A 112 13.92 3.22 -5.05
CA HIS A 112 12.66 2.50 -5.29
C HIS A 112 12.57 1.39 -4.27
N PHE A 113 11.63 1.53 -3.35
CA PHE A 113 11.41 0.53 -2.30
C PHE A 113 10.10 -0.18 -2.57
N PHE A 114 10.16 -1.50 -2.67
CA PHE A 114 9.00 -2.31 -3.02
C PHE A 114 8.50 -3.08 -1.81
N VAL A 115 7.18 -3.10 -1.64
CA VAL A 115 6.55 -3.83 -0.56
C VAL A 115 5.17 -4.30 -1.03
N LYS A 116 4.81 -5.48 -0.58
CA LYS A 116 3.52 -6.08 -0.87
C LYS A 116 2.73 -6.21 0.43
N TYR A 117 1.48 -5.78 0.40
CA TYR A 117 0.58 -5.97 1.55
C TYR A 117 -0.56 -6.86 1.14
N ARG A 118 -0.97 -7.71 2.08
CA ARG A 118 -2.04 -8.66 1.85
C ARG A 118 -3.02 -8.57 3.00
N ALA A 119 -4.30 -8.49 2.70
CA ALA A 119 -5.33 -8.39 3.72
C ALA A 119 -6.58 -9.12 3.29
N VAL A 120 -7.29 -9.66 4.27
CA VAL A 120 -8.59 -10.27 4.03
C VAL A 120 -9.63 -9.18 4.06
N ILE A 121 -10.44 -9.12 3.02
CA ILE A 121 -11.57 -8.18 2.98
C ILE A 121 -12.86 -8.98 2.99
N TYR A 122 -13.93 -8.33 3.42
CA TYR A 122 -15.25 -8.94 3.56
C TYR A 122 -16.23 -8.18 2.72
N TYR A 123 -16.95 -8.90 1.87
CA TYR A 123 -18.03 -8.30 1.11
C TYR A 123 -19.32 -8.44 1.91
N PRO A 124 -20.10 -7.36 2.06
CA PRO A 124 -21.35 -7.47 2.79
C PRO A 124 -22.32 -8.36 2.05
N VAL A 125 -23.05 -9.16 2.82
CA VAL A 125 -24.13 -9.95 2.25
C VAL A 125 -25.36 -9.07 2.28
N GLU A 126 -25.94 -8.82 1.11
CA GLU A 126 -27.16 -8.04 1.05
C GLU A 126 -28.30 -8.86 1.61
N PRO A 127 -29.21 -8.24 2.38
CA PRO A 127 -30.38 -8.97 2.88
C PRO A 127 -31.17 -9.47 1.67
N VAL A 128 -31.48 -10.75 1.70
CA VAL A 128 -32.25 -11.33 0.62
C VAL A 128 -33.70 -10.87 0.76
N GLU A 129 -34.24 -10.28 -0.28
CA GLU A 129 -35.63 -9.98 -0.30
C GLU A 129 -36.36 -11.28 -0.40
N THR A 130 -37.27 -11.47 0.51
CA THR A 130 -37.96 -12.73 0.50
C THR A 130 -39.07 -12.71 -0.48
N GLN A 131 -39.02 -12.21 -1.55
CA GLN A 131 -39.99 -12.40 -2.49
C GLN A 131 -39.38 -13.26 -3.44
N GLY A 132 -39.64 -14.20 -3.33
CA GLY A 132 -39.07 -14.99 -4.11
C GLY A 132 -38.05 -14.75 -5.08
N SER A 133 -37.92 -14.96 -5.48
CA SER A 133 -37.06 -14.81 -6.26
C SER A 133 -35.79 -15.04 -6.14
N PHE A 134 -36.47 -15.92 -5.85
CA PHE A 134 -35.36 -16.30 -6.02
C PHE A 134 -34.70 -16.62 -6.43
N SER A 135 -35.08 -16.84 -6.53
CA SER A 135 -34.30 -17.19 -6.85
C SER A 135 -33.28 -17.41 -6.93
N HIS A 136 -33.67 -17.84 -6.96
CA HIS A 136 -32.62 -18.19 -7.15
C HIS A 136 -31.70 -18.27 -7.25
N SER A 137 -32.17 -18.35 -7.26
CA SER A 137 -31.23 -18.57 -7.40
C SER A 137 -30.23 -18.68 -7.40
N VAL A 138 -30.76 -18.86 -7.43
CA VAL A 138 -29.73 -19.06 -7.52
C VAL A 138 -28.79 -18.97 -7.50
N GLY A 139 -29.12 -18.97 -7.51
CA GLY A 139 -28.15 -19.08 -7.60
C GLY A 139 -27.43 -18.76 -7.50
N VAL A 140 -27.89 -18.95 -7.34
CA VAL A 140 -27.07 -18.88 -7.28
C VAL A 140 -26.33 -18.65 -7.16
N ASN A 141 -26.68 -18.76 -7.02
CA ASN A 141 -25.81 -18.81 -6.93
C ASN A 141 -25.11 -18.62 -6.86
N ASN A 142 -25.56 -18.76 -6.68
CA ASN A 142 -24.81 -18.86 -6.61
C ASN A 142 -24.25 -18.89 -6.66
N ASP A 143 -24.87 -19.11 -6.51
CA ASP A 143 -24.29 -19.38 -6.58
C ASP A 143 -23.94 -19.49 -6.66
#